data_827d1ece24d3ee0072e83f48f6856488
#
_entry.id   827d1ece24d3ee0072e83f48f6856488
#
_cell.length_a   1.000
_cell.length_b   1.000
_cell.length_c   1.000
_cell.angle_alpha   90.00
_cell.angle_beta   90.00
_cell.angle_gamma   90.00
#
_symmetry.space_group_name_H-M   'P 1'
#
loop_
_entity.id
_entity.type
_entity.pdbx_description
1 polymer ?
#
loop_
_entity_poly.entity_id
_entity_poly.type
_entity_poly.pdbx_seq_one_letter_code
_entity_poly.pdbx_strand_id
1 'polypeptide(L)'
;MPSSHTPLSSTALLRSKNKSVQLPMHIKRSIDLNTDLGQARDVAFFNSEAGETLLSTVSSVNLPCFVHDGVPSDILTLAVKAKAHHCTLGAHIAFPDPMSLGYDAMDITPESLQHWILVQLGALQALLKTERLAIEQVRPHGALYLAMFENEALAKAVVQAIQTFDAWLPIILPAGRITELLQQQTTAIIAPEYLLGRRYQASGLLELGTTTHSGSKTTQSDWLNSSTTVEQIKQLIQHQTVTSVSGSALNYAFKTLHVSPAMPEVNWVADKVQEIAETLVPISLVGIAESGWVQAFNDRREEAGDGKSIWEDY
;
A
#
# COMPACT_ATOMS: atom_id res chain seq x y z
N MET A 1 -16.14 38.36 57.14
CA MET A 1 -15.71 36.97 57.33
C MET A 1 -15.16 36.44 56.01
N PRO A 2 -13.86 36.16 55.89
CA PRO A 2 -13.28 35.68 54.64
C PRO A 2 -13.36 34.14 54.54
N SER A 3 -13.84 33.66 53.44
CA SER A 3 -13.89 32.24 53.07
C SER A 3 -12.50 31.73 52.65
N SER A 4 -12.03 30.74 53.36
CA SER A 4 -10.77 30.02 53.12
C SER A 4 -10.85 29.14 51.89
N HIS A 5 -10.09 29.49 50.84
CA HIS A 5 -9.80 28.55 49.75
C HIS A 5 -8.56 27.75 50.08
N THR A 6 -8.72 26.47 50.28
CA THR A 6 -7.63 25.51 50.41
C THR A 6 -7.20 25.08 48.97
N PRO A 7 -5.91 25.18 48.61
CA PRO A 7 -5.47 24.67 47.30
C PRO A 7 -5.37 23.15 47.34
N LEU A 8 -6.03 22.49 46.42
CA LEU A 8 -5.89 21.07 46.16
C LEU A 8 -4.48 20.77 45.63
N SER A 9 -3.76 19.95 46.36
CA SER A 9 -2.43 19.46 46.06
C SER A 9 -2.37 18.71 44.73
N SER A 10 -1.55 19.22 43.79
CA SER A 10 -1.32 18.69 42.44
C SER A 10 -0.37 17.48 42.40
N THR A 11 -0.19 16.74 43.49
CA THR A 11 0.81 15.67 43.61
C THR A 11 0.22 14.24 43.61
N ALA A 12 -1.08 14.08 43.38
CA ALA A 12 -1.73 12.78 43.47
C ALA A 12 -1.98 12.10 42.09
N LEU A 13 -1.56 12.68 40.96
CA LEU A 13 -1.85 12.17 39.62
C LEU A 13 -0.64 11.54 38.88
N LEU A 14 0.50 11.34 39.54
CA LEU A 14 1.71 10.77 38.94
C LEU A 14 2.13 9.43 39.55
N ARG A 15 1.17 8.57 39.95
CA ARG A 15 1.43 7.18 40.28
C ARG A 15 0.41 6.24 39.62
N SER A 16 0.19 6.35 38.32
CA SER A 16 -0.30 5.27 37.51
C SER A 16 0.89 4.43 37.03
N LYS A 17 1.01 3.29 37.66
CA LYS A 17 1.98 2.23 37.46
C LYS A 17 2.33 2.06 35.98
N ASN A 18 3.63 2.16 35.66
CA ASN A 18 4.23 1.50 34.50
C ASN A 18 3.85 0.01 34.54
N LYS A 19 2.69 -0.35 34.04
CA LYS A 19 2.53 -1.62 33.38
C LYS A 19 3.34 -1.45 32.11
N SER A 20 4.51 -2.07 32.07
CA SER A 20 5.16 -2.39 30.81
C SER A 20 4.08 -3.07 29.96
N VAL A 21 3.53 -2.32 29.02
CA VAL A 21 2.79 -2.90 27.89
C VAL A 21 3.86 -3.73 27.20
N GLN A 22 3.88 -5.04 27.46
CA GLN A 22 4.55 -5.95 26.56
C GLN A 22 3.85 -5.72 25.22
N LEU A 23 4.53 -4.97 24.35
CA LEU A 23 4.16 -4.92 22.95
C LEU A 23 3.98 -6.37 22.51
N PRO A 24 2.84 -6.71 21.89
CA PRO A 24 2.67 -8.05 21.35
C PRO A 24 3.91 -8.33 20.53
N MET A 25 4.51 -9.49 20.71
CA MET A 25 5.62 -9.99 19.92
C MET A 25 5.31 -9.62 18.47
N HIS A 26 6.14 -8.76 17.86
CA HIS A 26 5.98 -8.40 16.47
C HIS A 26 5.77 -9.69 15.70
N ILE A 27 4.58 -9.88 15.14
CA ILE A 27 4.34 -10.95 14.19
C ILE A 27 5.30 -10.61 13.05
N LYS A 28 6.39 -11.38 12.94
CA LYS A 28 7.35 -11.22 11.85
C LYS A 28 6.58 -11.53 10.58
N ARG A 29 6.15 -10.48 9.89
CA ARG A 29 5.54 -10.61 8.57
C ARG A 29 6.66 -10.94 7.61
N SER A 30 6.70 -12.17 7.16
CA SER A 30 7.78 -12.67 6.32
C SER A 30 7.73 -12.17 4.87
N ILE A 31 6.63 -11.51 4.48
CA ILE A 31 6.45 -10.89 3.17
C ILE A 31 5.57 -9.64 3.31
N ASP A 32 5.83 -8.60 2.51
CA ASP A 32 4.94 -7.44 2.48
C ASP A 32 3.63 -7.81 1.79
N LEU A 33 2.54 -7.67 2.54
CA LEU A 33 1.17 -7.87 2.06
C LEU A 33 0.43 -6.55 2.14
N ASN A 34 0.02 -6.05 0.98
CA ASN A 34 -0.57 -4.74 0.80
C ASN A 34 -2.07 -4.84 0.52
N THR A 35 -2.85 -3.83 0.94
CA THR A 35 -4.27 -3.70 0.59
C THR A 35 -4.66 -2.24 0.40
N ASP A 36 -5.77 -1.98 -0.33
CA ASP A 36 -6.36 -0.65 -0.43
C ASP A 36 -7.27 -0.39 0.76
N LEU A 37 -7.31 0.85 1.26
CA LEU A 37 -8.02 1.24 2.46
C LEU A 37 -8.65 2.62 2.29
N GLY A 38 -9.96 2.74 2.52
CA GLY A 38 -10.63 4.05 2.61
C GLY A 38 -11.23 4.54 1.29
N GLN A 39 -11.34 3.69 0.27
CA GLN A 39 -12.25 3.96 -0.84
C GLN A 39 -13.70 3.93 -0.33
N ALA A 40 -14.56 4.77 -0.87
CA ALA A 40 -15.95 4.91 -0.38
C ALA A 40 -16.69 3.57 -0.27
N ARG A 41 -16.44 2.65 -1.19
CA ARG A 41 -17.02 1.29 -1.20
C ARG A 41 -16.50 0.38 -0.10
N ASP A 42 -15.31 0.66 0.45
CA ASP A 42 -14.60 -0.23 1.38
C ASP A 42 -14.71 0.24 2.85
N VAL A 43 -15.17 1.49 3.08
CA VAL A 43 -15.25 2.08 4.43
C VAL A 43 -16.08 1.21 5.38
N ALA A 44 -17.24 0.72 4.92
CA ALA A 44 -18.10 -0.14 5.74
C ALA A 44 -17.42 -1.47 6.09
N PHE A 45 -16.67 -2.06 5.17
CA PHE A 45 -15.89 -3.28 5.42
C PHE A 45 -14.84 -3.03 6.49
N PHE A 46 -14.04 -1.97 6.39
CA PHE A 46 -12.99 -1.67 7.36
C PHE A 46 -13.50 -1.19 8.73
N ASN A 47 -14.80 -0.88 8.84
CA ASN A 47 -15.47 -0.64 10.11
C ASN A 47 -16.12 -1.89 10.71
N SER A 48 -15.95 -3.07 10.09
CA SER A 48 -16.42 -4.36 10.58
C SER A 48 -15.29 -5.19 11.21
N GLU A 49 -15.64 -6.27 11.90
CA GLU A 49 -14.69 -7.25 12.45
C GLU A 49 -13.81 -7.88 11.34
N ALA A 50 -14.39 -8.12 10.16
CA ALA A 50 -13.65 -8.67 9.02
C ALA A 50 -12.56 -7.69 8.53
N GLY A 51 -12.85 -6.39 8.54
CA GLY A 51 -11.85 -5.37 8.20
C GLY A 51 -10.74 -5.25 9.26
N GLU A 52 -11.08 -5.36 10.54
CA GLU A 52 -10.09 -5.43 11.63
C GLU A 52 -9.17 -6.64 11.46
N THR A 53 -9.74 -7.79 11.13
CA THR A 53 -8.97 -9.02 10.86
C THR A 53 -7.99 -8.79 9.69
N LEU A 54 -8.44 -8.19 8.58
CA LEU A 54 -7.55 -7.90 7.45
C LEU A 54 -6.42 -6.96 7.85
N LEU A 55 -6.72 -5.87 8.58
CA LEU A 55 -5.70 -4.92 9.04
C LEU A 55 -4.68 -5.56 9.99
N SER A 56 -5.07 -6.57 10.75
CA SER A 56 -4.13 -7.30 11.61
C SER A 56 -3.17 -8.21 10.84
N THR A 57 -3.53 -8.59 9.60
CA THR A 57 -2.77 -9.54 8.77
C THR A 57 -1.90 -8.83 7.72
N VAL A 58 -2.37 -7.70 7.14
CA VAL A 58 -1.59 -6.96 6.13
C VAL A 58 -0.50 -6.09 6.78
N SER A 59 0.56 -5.82 6.04
CA SER A 59 1.69 -4.99 6.48
C SER A 59 1.60 -3.54 6.02
N SER A 60 0.89 -3.29 4.93
CA SER A 60 0.75 -1.94 4.39
C SER A 60 -0.62 -1.71 3.77
N VAL A 61 -1.02 -0.44 3.73
CA VAL A 61 -2.32 -0.01 3.18
C VAL A 61 -2.14 1.20 2.28
N ASN A 62 -3.05 1.39 1.30
CA ASN A 62 -3.02 2.53 0.38
C ASN A 62 -4.28 3.39 0.57
N LEU A 63 -4.09 4.65 0.92
CA LEU A 63 -5.15 5.63 1.19
C LEU A 63 -5.42 6.48 -0.06
N PRO A 64 -6.66 6.61 -0.54
CA PRO A 64 -6.99 7.48 -1.67
C PRO A 64 -6.65 8.94 -1.39
N CYS A 65 -6.29 9.66 -2.46
CA CYS A 65 -5.77 11.03 -2.39
C CYS A 65 -6.79 12.07 -2.92
N PHE A 66 -8.08 11.84 -2.73
CA PHE A 66 -9.22 12.74 -2.94
C PHE A 66 -9.59 13.06 -4.39
N VAL A 67 -8.73 12.83 -5.37
CA VAL A 67 -9.02 13.17 -6.77
C VAL A 67 -9.85 12.12 -7.51
N HIS A 68 -9.82 10.89 -7.06
CA HIS A 68 -10.62 9.80 -7.62
C HIS A 68 -11.63 9.26 -6.61
N ASP A 69 -11.29 9.26 -5.31
CA ASP A 69 -12.11 8.74 -4.22
C ASP A 69 -11.60 9.28 -2.88
N GLY A 70 -12.36 9.02 -1.83
CA GLY A 70 -11.99 9.27 -0.44
C GLY A 70 -12.65 10.47 0.22
N VAL A 71 -13.23 10.22 1.39
CA VAL A 71 -13.77 11.26 2.28
C VAL A 71 -12.73 11.57 3.34
N PRO A 72 -12.28 12.84 3.52
CA PRO A 72 -11.17 13.17 4.41
C PRO A 72 -11.31 12.64 5.84
N SER A 73 -12.52 12.72 6.44
CA SER A 73 -12.79 12.23 7.80
C SER A 73 -12.62 10.71 7.91
N ASP A 74 -13.07 9.97 6.90
CA ASP A 74 -12.98 8.50 6.89
C ASP A 74 -11.53 8.05 6.69
N ILE A 75 -10.82 8.71 5.75
CA ILE A 75 -9.40 8.45 5.50
C ILE A 75 -8.57 8.66 6.75
N LEU A 76 -8.78 9.77 7.48
CA LEU A 76 -8.03 10.03 8.70
C LEU A 76 -8.33 8.99 9.78
N THR A 77 -9.60 8.66 9.98
CA THR A 77 -10.01 7.63 10.96
C THR A 77 -9.38 6.28 10.63
N LEU A 78 -9.43 5.87 9.36
CA LEU A 78 -8.87 4.60 8.91
C LEU A 78 -7.34 4.58 8.92
N ALA A 79 -6.69 5.71 8.66
CA ALA A 79 -5.23 5.84 8.79
C ALA A 79 -4.76 5.62 10.24
N VAL A 80 -5.42 6.28 11.21
CA VAL A 80 -5.14 6.06 12.65
C VAL A 80 -5.36 4.60 13.03
N LYS A 81 -6.45 4.00 12.55
CA LYS A 81 -6.77 2.59 12.78
C LYS A 81 -5.70 1.66 12.19
N ALA A 82 -5.28 1.87 10.95
CA ALA A 82 -4.22 1.10 10.31
C ALA A 82 -2.89 1.19 11.07
N LYS A 83 -2.53 2.39 11.57
CA LYS A 83 -1.33 2.57 12.40
C LYS A 83 -1.43 1.83 13.73
N ALA A 84 -2.61 1.72 14.33
CA ALA A 84 -2.82 0.91 15.54
C ALA A 84 -2.55 -0.59 15.28
N HIS A 85 -2.72 -1.05 14.03
CA HIS A 85 -2.35 -2.38 13.56
C HIS A 85 -0.91 -2.45 12.98
N HIS A 86 -0.11 -1.42 13.18
CA HIS A 86 1.28 -1.33 12.68
C HIS A 86 1.42 -1.37 11.16
N CYS A 87 0.38 -1.00 10.40
CA CYS A 87 0.47 -0.91 8.95
C CYS A 87 1.29 0.32 8.51
N THR A 88 2.08 0.14 7.46
CA THR A 88 2.68 1.24 6.69
C THR A 88 1.58 1.98 5.92
N LEU A 89 1.58 3.32 5.94
CA LEU A 89 0.59 4.14 5.25
C LEU A 89 1.08 4.55 3.87
N GLY A 90 0.39 4.09 2.84
CA GLY A 90 0.64 4.45 1.44
C GLY A 90 -0.33 5.50 0.92
N ALA A 91 0.14 6.34 -0.01
CA ALA A 91 -0.71 7.17 -0.84
C ALA A 91 -1.16 6.40 -2.08
N HIS A 92 -2.45 6.35 -2.34
CA HIS A 92 -3.06 5.70 -3.50
C HIS A 92 -3.39 6.74 -4.56
N ILE A 93 -2.40 7.04 -5.41
CA ILE A 93 -2.52 8.07 -6.46
C ILE A 93 -3.23 7.53 -7.69
N ALA A 94 -4.00 8.38 -8.37
CA ALA A 94 -4.79 8.00 -9.54
C ALA A 94 -4.81 9.09 -10.62
N PHE A 95 -5.37 8.78 -11.78
CA PHE A 95 -5.85 9.83 -12.67
C PHE A 95 -6.92 10.67 -11.95
N PRO A 96 -7.00 11.98 -12.22
CA PRO A 96 -8.00 12.87 -11.60
C PRO A 96 -9.40 12.64 -12.21
N ASP A 97 -9.97 11.49 -11.89
CA ASP A 97 -11.22 10.99 -12.44
C ASP A 97 -12.18 10.52 -11.34
N PRO A 98 -12.94 11.43 -10.72
CA PRO A 98 -13.93 11.06 -9.71
C PRO A 98 -15.16 10.37 -10.31
N MET A 99 -15.40 10.47 -11.62
CA MET A 99 -16.60 9.91 -12.25
C MET A 99 -16.53 8.40 -12.39
N SER A 100 -15.37 7.87 -12.78
CA SER A 100 -15.15 6.43 -12.84
C SER A 100 -14.40 5.90 -11.61
N LEU A 101 -14.17 6.74 -10.60
CA LEU A 101 -13.35 6.42 -9.42
C LEU A 101 -11.90 6.00 -9.81
N GLY A 102 -11.34 6.63 -10.86
CA GLY A 102 -9.99 6.37 -11.34
C GLY A 102 -9.84 5.11 -12.19
N TYR A 103 -10.94 4.49 -12.64
CA TYR A 103 -10.89 3.26 -13.43
C TYR A 103 -10.91 3.47 -14.94
N ASP A 104 -11.20 4.66 -15.43
CA ASP A 104 -11.13 4.97 -16.86
C ASP A 104 -9.75 5.50 -17.26
N ALA A 105 -9.27 5.04 -18.43
CA ALA A 105 -8.05 5.56 -19.01
C ALA A 105 -8.23 7.03 -19.40
N MET A 106 -7.18 7.83 -19.12
CA MET A 106 -7.20 9.26 -19.38
C MET A 106 -6.09 9.63 -20.36
N ASP A 107 -6.44 10.45 -21.35
CA ASP A 107 -5.43 11.08 -22.21
C ASP A 107 -4.85 12.30 -21.47
N ILE A 108 -3.71 12.11 -20.88
CA ILE A 108 -3.02 13.11 -20.05
C ILE A 108 -1.53 13.14 -20.40
N THR A 109 -0.96 14.34 -20.48
CA THR A 109 0.48 14.47 -20.70
C THR A 109 1.26 14.06 -19.44
N PRO A 110 2.49 13.51 -19.59
CA PRO A 110 3.37 13.20 -18.46
C PRO A 110 3.55 14.36 -17.49
N GLU A 111 3.73 15.58 -17.99
CA GLU A 111 3.89 16.79 -17.19
C GLU A 111 2.61 17.10 -16.37
N SER A 112 1.45 17.04 -17.00
CA SER A 112 0.17 17.27 -16.31
C SER A 112 -0.06 16.21 -15.23
N LEU A 113 0.28 14.95 -15.50
CA LEU A 113 0.21 13.87 -14.53
C LEU A 113 1.10 14.13 -13.31
N GLN A 114 2.33 14.61 -13.52
CA GLN A 114 3.24 14.96 -12.41
C GLN A 114 2.61 16.00 -11.49
N HIS A 115 2.02 17.06 -12.05
CA HIS A 115 1.35 18.09 -11.25
C HIS A 115 0.19 17.54 -10.44
N TRP A 116 -0.64 16.67 -11.05
CA TRP A 116 -1.73 16.04 -10.33
C TRP A 116 -1.27 15.10 -9.21
N ILE A 117 -0.16 14.39 -9.40
CA ILE A 117 0.42 13.55 -8.36
C ILE A 117 0.92 14.39 -7.18
N LEU A 118 1.60 15.51 -7.44
CA LEU A 118 2.04 16.42 -6.37
C LEU A 118 0.87 17.00 -5.57
N VAL A 119 -0.23 17.36 -6.23
CA VAL A 119 -1.46 17.82 -5.55
C VAL A 119 -2.02 16.71 -4.65
N GLN A 120 -2.09 15.48 -5.14
CA GLN A 120 -2.59 14.33 -4.40
C GLN A 120 -1.75 14.04 -3.14
N LEU A 121 -0.44 13.96 -3.31
CA LEU A 121 0.49 13.69 -2.21
C LEU A 121 0.45 14.82 -1.17
N GLY A 122 0.46 16.08 -1.64
CA GLY A 122 0.37 17.25 -0.75
C GLY A 122 -0.91 17.29 0.07
N ALA A 123 -2.06 17.00 -0.56
CA ALA A 123 -3.35 16.99 0.11
C ALA A 123 -3.43 15.89 1.19
N LEU A 124 -3.03 14.66 0.86
CA LEU A 124 -3.05 13.56 1.82
C LEU A 124 -2.03 13.80 2.95
N GLN A 125 -0.82 14.25 2.64
CA GLN A 125 0.20 14.54 3.66
C GLN A 125 -0.27 15.64 4.62
N ALA A 126 -0.91 16.69 4.14
CA ALA A 126 -1.45 17.75 4.99
C ALA A 126 -2.53 17.22 5.95
N LEU A 127 -3.39 16.32 5.48
CA LEU A 127 -4.41 15.69 6.33
C LEU A 127 -3.76 14.78 7.39
N LEU A 128 -2.85 13.89 6.99
CA LEU A 128 -2.19 12.94 7.88
C LEU A 128 -1.39 13.63 8.99
N LYS A 129 -0.79 14.80 8.72
CA LYS A 129 -0.07 15.60 9.71
C LYS A 129 -0.93 16.01 10.92
N THR A 130 -2.25 16.13 10.78
CA THR A 130 -3.14 16.48 11.90
C THR A 130 -3.09 15.44 13.02
N GLU A 131 -2.79 14.18 12.67
CA GLU A 131 -2.60 13.07 13.61
C GLU A 131 -1.11 12.66 13.77
N ARG A 132 -0.18 13.51 13.32
CA ARG A 132 1.27 13.22 13.31
C ARG A 132 1.65 11.97 12.53
N LEU A 133 0.89 11.70 11.49
CA LEU A 133 1.12 10.61 10.53
C LEU A 133 1.75 11.16 9.26
N ALA A 134 2.38 10.29 8.48
CA ALA A 134 3.00 10.64 7.22
C ALA A 134 2.71 9.59 6.15
N ILE A 135 2.87 9.98 4.88
CA ILE A 135 2.95 9.04 3.76
C ILE A 135 4.28 8.31 3.88
N GLU A 136 4.24 6.97 3.82
CA GLU A 136 5.41 6.11 3.96
C GLU A 136 5.72 5.33 2.68
N GLN A 137 4.80 5.32 1.70
CA GLN A 137 4.95 4.72 0.36
C GLN A 137 3.92 5.31 -0.60
N VAL A 138 4.06 5.02 -1.90
CA VAL A 138 3.10 5.47 -2.92
C VAL A 138 2.76 4.31 -3.86
N ARG A 139 1.49 4.15 -4.19
CA ARG A 139 0.99 3.16 -5.13
C ARG A 139 -0.01 3.77 -6.12
N PRO A 140 0.15 3.58 -7.44
CA PRO A 140 -0.87 3.95 -8.41
C PRO A 140 -2.15 3.12 -8.26
N HIS A 141 -3.29 3.72 -8.62
CA HIS A 141 -4.61 3.13 -8.58
C HIS A 141 -5.21 2.95 -9.98
N GLY A 142 -6.08 1.96 -10.13
CA GLY A 142 -7.01 1.81 -11.24
C GLY A 142 -6.34 1.86 -12.61
N ALA A 143 -6.84 2.72 -13.50
CA ALA A 143 -6.29 2.86 -14.85
C ALA A 143 -4.86 3.40 -14.85
N LEU A 144 -4.46 4.21 -13.87
CA LEU A 144 -3.07 4.64 -13.74
C LEU A 144 -2.15 3.46 -13.41
N TYR A 145 -2.57 2.55 -12.52
CA TYR A 145 -1.82 1.31 -12.24
C TYR A 145 -1.64 0.45 -13.51
N LEU A 146 -2.71 0.29 -14.30
CA LEU A 146 -2.65 -0.46 -15.55
C LEU A 146 -1.73 0.19 -16.58
N ALA A 147 -1.71 1.53 -16.65
CA ALA A 147 -0.81 2.26 -17.53
C ALA A 147 0.67 2.00 -17.21
N MET A 148 1.02 1.63 -15.96
CA MET A 148 2.40 1.31 -15.56
C MET A 148 2.94 0.04 -16.26
N PHE A 149 2.09 -0.84 -16.78
CA PHE A 149 2.53 -2.01 -17.54
C PHE A 149 2.96 -1.67 -18.98
N GLU A 150 2.36 -0.63 -19.58
CA GLU A 150 2.44 -0.40 -21.04
C GLU A 150 2.96 0.98 -21.43
N ASN A 151 2.83 1.98 -20.56
CA ASN A 151 3.20 3.36 -20.86
C ASN A 151 4.43 3.82 -20.06
N GLU A 152 5.60 3.63 -20.64
CA GLU A 152 6.87 4.02 -20.01
C GLU A 152 6.96 5.52 -19.71
N ALA A 153 6.36 6.39 -20.55
CA ALA A 153 6.39 7.83 -20.34
C ALA A 153 5.60 8.25 -19.10
N LEU A 154 4.40 7.69 -18.93
CA LEU A 154 3.59 7.91 -17.71
C LEU A 154 4.25 7.29 -16.48
N ALA A 155 4.85 6.09 -16.62
CA ALA A 155 5.54 5.45 -15.51
C ALA A 155 6.76 6.27 -15.02
N LYS A 156 7.53 6.84 -15.93
CA LYS A 156 8.61 7.80 -15.61
C LYS A 156 8.07 9.06 -14.92
N ALA A 157 6.94 9.59 -15.40
CA ALA A 157 6.31 10.77 -14.80
C ALA A 157 5.87 10.51 -13.36
N VAL A 158 5.29 9.34 -13.10
CA VAL A 158 4.92 8.90 -11.74
C VAL A 158 6.15 8.88 -10.83
N VAL A 159 7.24 8.21 -11.26
CA VAL A 159 8.47 8.13 -10.46
C VAL A 159 9.05 9.52 -10.22
N GLN A 160 9.15 10.37 -11.24
CA GLN A 160 9.69 11.72 -11.12
C GLN A 160 8.87 12.61 -10.17
N ALA A 161 7.53 12.55 -10.23
CA ALA A 161 6.67 13.31 -9.35
C ALA A 161 6.86 12.89 -7.88
N ILE A 162 6.93 11.59 -7.61
CA ILE A 162 7.13 11.07 -6.26
C ILE A 162 8.51 11.46 -5.74
N GLN A 163 9.56 11.33 -6.54
CA GLN A 163 10.91 11.76 -6.16
C GLN A 163 11.02 13.28 -5.95
N THR A 164 10.19 14.07 -6.63
CA THR A 164 10.10 15.53 -6.41
C THR A 164 9.43 15.84 -5.08
N PHE A 165 8.43 15.05 -4.69
CA PHE A 165 7.75 15.22 -3.40
C PHE A 165 8.64 14.75 -2.24
N ASP A 166 9.16 13.54 -2.33
CA ASP A 166 10.15 12.98 -1.41
C ASP A 166 10.95 11.90 -2.14
N ALA A 167 12.26 12.13 -2.31
CA ALA A 167 13.14 11.25 -3.08
C ALA A 167 13.32 9.85 -2.46
N TRP A 168 12.95 9.69 -1.19
CA TRP A 168 13.12 8.46 -0.43
C TRP A 168 11.85 7.63 -0.32
N LEU A 169 10.69 8.15 -0.76
CA LEU A 169 9.45 7.40 -0.71
C LEU A 169 9.50 6.17 -1.62
N PRO A 170 9.24 5.00 -1.09
CA PRO A 170 9.07 3.78 -1.86
C PRO A 170 7.86 3.86 -2.79
N ILE A 171 8.04 3.34 -4.00
CA ILE A 171 7.04 3.35 -5.06
C ILE A 171 6.65 1.92 -5.38
N ILE A 172 5.40 1.56 -5.13
CA ILE A 172 4.86 0.25 -5.51
C ILE A 172 4.40 0.34 -6.96
N LEU A 173 4.98 -0.48 -7.83
CA LEU A 173 4.61 -0.59 -9.24
C LEU A 173 4.32 -2.05 -9.60
N PRO A 174 3.49 -2.33 -10.64
CA PRO A 174 3.24 -3.70 -11.06
C PRO A 174 4.53 -4.40 -11.48
N ALA A 175 4.72 -5.65 -11.06
CA ALA A 175 5.82 -6.48 -11.52
C ALA A 175 5.74 -6.68 -13.04
N GLY A 176 6.78 -6.26 -13.76
CA GLY A 176 6.78 -6.28 -15.22
C GLY A 176 7.96 -5.55 -15.84
N ARG A 177 8.05 -5.61 -17.17
CA ARG A 177 9.17 -5.08 -17.96
C ARG A 177 9.46 -3.59 -17.69
N ILE A 178 8.43 -2.75 -17.62
CA ILE A 178 8.65 -1.29 -17.40
C ILE A 178 9.21 -1.06 -16.00
N THR A 179 8.70 -1.75 -15.00
CA THR A 179 9.20 -1.64 -13.62
C THR A 179 10.66 -2.05 -13.51
N GLU A 180 11.08 -3.16 -14.13
CA GLU A 180 12.48 -3.57 -14.19
C GLU A 180 13.36 -2.52 -14.90
N LEU A 181 12.87 -1.93 -15.99
CA LEU A 181 13.57 -0.86 -16.69
C LEU A 181 13.77 0.38 -15.80
N LEU A 182 12.72 0.78 -15.07
CA LEU A 182 12.79 1.93 -14.15
C LEU A 182 13.76 1.69 -12.99
N GLN A 183 13.78 0.47 -12.44
CA GLN A 183 14.75 0.09 -11.39
C GLN A 183 16.21 0.21 -11.87
N GLN A 184 16.47 -0.02 -13.16
CA GLN A 184 17.81 0.13 -13.75
C GLN A 184 18.15 1.58 -14.10
N GLN A 185 17.16 2.41 -14.41
CA GLN A 185 17.36 3.78 -14.93
C GLN A 185 17.25 4.88 -13.88
N THR A 186 16.73 4.57 -12.68
CA THR A 186 16.49 5.57 -11.64
C THR A 186 17.11 5.14 -10.30
N THR A 187 17.29 6.11 -9.40
CA THR A 187 17.69 5.87 -8.01
C THR A 187 16.46 5.68 -7.09
N ALA A 188 15.25 5.73 -7.64
CA ALA A 188 14.02 5.56 -6.88
C ALA A 188 13.94 4.17 -6.22
N ILE A 189 13.37 4.11 -5.03
CA ILE A 189 13.09 2.87 -4.34
C ILE A 189 11.81 2.28 -4.92
N ILE A 190 11.92 1.32 -5.82
CA ILE A 190 10.77 0.70 -6.50
C ILE A 190 10.55 -0.71 -5.97
N ALA A 191 9.34 -0.95 -5.46
CA ALA A 191 8.85 -2.25 -4.99
C ALA A 191 7.89 -2.86 -6.03
N PRO A 192 8.33 -3.85 -6.82
CA PRO A 192 7.43 -4.52 -7.76
C PRO A 192 6.38 -5.35 -7.03
N GLU A 193 5.14 -5.34 -7.54
CA GLU A 193 3.97 -5.94 -6.92
C GLU A 193 3.29 -6.97 -7.83
N TYR A 194 2.80 -8.07 -7.24
CA TYR A 194 1.79 -8.92 -7.86
C TYR A 194 0.42 -8.79 -7.16
N LEU A 195 -0.64 -8.71 -7.97
CA LEU A 195 -2.03 -8.75 -7.50
C LEU A 195 -2.47 -10.20 -7.33
N LEU A 196 -2.78 -10.61 -6.12
CA LEU A 196 -3.26 -11.96 -5.84
C LEU A 196 -4.69 -12.18 -6.34
N GLY A 197 -4.96 -13.41 -6.75
CA GLY A 197 -6.26 -13.80 -7.27
C GLY A 197 -6.59 -13.24 -8.66
N ARG A 198 -5.61 -12.63 -9.34
CA ARG A 198 -5.78 -12.12 -10.71
C ARG A 198 -5.09 -13.02 -11.72
N ARG A 199 -5.60 -13.02 -12.96
CA ARG A 199 -4.99 -13.72 -14.09
C ARG A 199 -4.01 -12.80 -14.79
N TYR A 200 -2.96 -13.39 -15.34
CA TYR A 200 -1.94 -12.69 -16.10
C TYR A 200 -1.83 -13.25 -17.51
N GLN A 201 -1.67 -12.38 -18.50
CA GLN A 201 -1.34 -12.76 -19.88
C GLN A 201 0.14 -13.17 -19.99
N ALA A 202 0.53 -13.81 -21.08
CA ALA A 202 1.94 -14.16 -21.34
C ALA A 202 2.88 -12.94 -21.41
N SER A 203 2.34 -11.76 -21.71
CA SER A 203 3.05 -10.48 -21.69
C SER A 203 3.33 -9.92 -20.28
N GLY A 204 2.74 -10.51 -19.24
CA GLY A 204 2.77 -9.99 -17.87
C GLY A 204 1.63 -9.02 -17.55
N LEU A 205 0.81 -8.65 -18.54
CA LEU A 205 -0.36 -7.80 -18.32
C LEU A 205 -1.45 -8.55 -17.55
N LEU A 206 -2.25 -7.81 -16.79
CA LEU A 206 -3.45 -8.39 -16.20
C LEU A 206 -4.45 -8.78 -17.28
N GLU A 207 -5.04 -9.97 -17.15
CA GLU A 207 -6.22 -10.31 -17.91
C GLU A 207 -7.41 -9.62 -17.26
N LEU A 208 -7.89 -8.58 -17.91
CA LEU A 208 -9.10 -7.88 -17.48
C LEU A 208 -10.29 -8.58 -18.14
N GLY A 209 -11.33 -8.91 -17.34
CA GLY A 209 -12.60 -9.37 -17.90
C GLY A 209 -13.16 -8.32 -18.86
N THR A 210 -14.02 -8.74 -19.79
CA THR A 210 -14.65 -7.84 -20.75
C THR A 210 -15.45 -6.76 -20.04
N THR A 211 -14.85 -5.56 -19.90
CA THR A 211 -15.51 -4.39 -19.32
C THR A 211 -16.51 -3.84 -20.33
N THR A 212 -17.79 -3.88 -20.00
CA THR A 212 -18.74 -2.96 -20.61
C THR A 212 -18.48 -1.57 -20.06
N HIS A 213 -18.32 -0.59 -20.94
CA HIS A 213 -18.14 0.82 -20.66
C HIS A 213 -19.21 1.31 -19.67
N SER A 214 -18.82 1.58 -18.46
CA SER A 214 -19.53 2.32 -17.41
C SER A 214 -19.25 1.71 -16.03
N GLY A 215 -18.25 2.24 -15.34
CA GLY A 215 -17.93 1.93 -13.97
C GLY A 215 -17.55 0.44 -13.78
N SER A 216 -16.28 0.12 -13.89
CA SER A 216 -15.78 -1.25 -13.76
C SER A 216 -16.26 -1.89 -12.45
N LYS A 217 -17.36 -2.62 -12.54
CA LYS A 217 -17.62 -3.67 -11.57
C LYS A 217 -16.66 -4.80 -11.91
N THR A 218 -15.57 -4.95 -11.16
CA THR A 218 -14.88 -6.23 -11.10
C THR A 218 -15.94 -7.26 -10.73
N THR A 219 -16.39 -8.02 -11.72
CA THR A 219 -17.35 -9.09 -11.46
C THR A 219 -16.60 -10.19 -10.71
N GLN A 220 -17.31 -10.96 -9.90
CA GLN A 220 -16.72 -12.10 -9.17
C GLN A 220 -16.01 -13.09 -10.11
N SER A 221 -16.35 -13.08 -11.42
CA SER A 221 -15.71 -13.86 -12.48
C SER A 221 -14.26 -13.42 -12.80
N ASP A 222 -13.85 -12.21 -12.40
CA ASP A 222 -12.49 -11.71 -12.65
C ASP A 222 -11.47 -12.23 -11.62
N TRP A 223 -11.94 -12.87 -10.55
CA TRP A 223 -11.10 -13.45 -9.51
C TRP A 223 -10.86 -14.94 -9.77
N LEU A 224 -9.64 -15.38 -9.48
CA LEU A 224 -9.36 -16.80 -9.30
C LEU A 224 -10.14 -17.30 -8.07
N ASN A 225 -10.52 -18.58 -8.07
CA ASN A 225 -11.05 -19.19 -6.86
C ASN A 225 -9.95 -19.32 -5.80
N SER A 226 -10.34 -19.49 -4.54
CA SER A 226 -9.43 -19.50 -3.40
C SER A 226 -8.33 -20.57 -3.51
N SER A 227 -8.64 -21.77 -4.01
CA SER A 227 -7.66 -22.84 -4.18
C SER A 227 -6.60 -22.50 -5.23
N THR A 228 -7.02 -21.95 -6.38
CA THR A 228 -6.10 -21.49 -7.43
C THR A 228 -5.27 -20.30 -6.95
N THR A 229 -5.84 -19.41 -6.15
CA THR A 229 -5.11 -18.30 -5.54
C THR A 229 -4.02 -18.80 -4.59
N VAL A 230 -4.29 -19.83 -3.79
CA VAL A 230 -3.27 -20.45 -2.93
C VAL A 230 -2.13 -21.06 -3.74
N GLU A 231 -2.43 -21.74 -4.85
CA GLU A 231 -1.37 -22.24 -5.74
C GLU A 231 -0.56 -21.09 -6.37
N GLN A 232 -1.19 -19.99 -6.73
CA GLN A 232 -0.51 -18.77 -7.20
C GLN A 232 0.43 -18.21 -6.10
N ILE A 233 -0.03 -18.14 -4.84
CA ILE A 233 0.80 -17.70 -3.70
C ILE A 233 2.02 -18.62 -3.53
N LYS A 234 1.83 -19.93 -3.57
CA LYS A 234 2.94 -20.89 -3.49
C LYS A 234 3.96 -20.70 -4.60
N GLN A 235 3.51 -20.56 -5.85
CA GLN A 235 4.40 -20.29 -6.99
C GLN A 235 5.20 -19.01 -6.81
N LEU A 236 4.56 -17.93 -6.39
CA LEU A 236 5.23 -16.65 -6.14
C LEU A 236 6.26 -16.77 -5.02
N ILE A 237 5.91 -17.34 -3.88
CA ILE A 237 6.79 -17.41 -2.71
C ILE A 237 7.94 -18.41 -2.92
N GLN A 238 7.66 -19.59 -3.50
CA GLN A 238 8.67 -20.65 -3.67
C GLN A 238 9.57 -20.46 -4.89
N HIS A 239 8.97 -19.98 -6.00
CA HIS A 239 9.61 -20.01 -7.31
C HIS A 239 9.80 -18.63 -7.92
N GLN A 240 9.29 -17.56 -7.28
CA GLN A 240 9.30 -16.20 -7.84
C GLN A 240 8.63 -16.13 -9.21
N THR A 241 7.61 -16.96 -9.45
CA THR A 241 6.91 -17.06 -10.73
C THR A 241 5.40 -17.03 -10.54
N VAL A 242 4.68 -16.65 -11.59
CA VAL A 242 3.23 -16.84 -11.72
C VAL A 242 2.92 -17.45 -13.09
N THR A 243 1.96 -18.36 -13.15
CA THR A 243 1.55 -18.97 -14.42
C THR A 243 0.55 -18.08 -15.14
N SER A 244 0.85 -17.71 -16.39
CA SER A 244 -0.08 -16.95 -17.24
C SER A 244 -1.24 -17.83 -17.70
N VAL A 245 -2.29 -17.20 -18.26
CA VAL A 245 -3.45 -17.91 -18.83
C VAL A 245 -3.09 -18.84 -19.99
N SER A 246 -1.97 -18.58 -20.68
CA SER A 246 -1.45 -19.45 -21.75
C SER A 246 -0.56 -20.58 -21.22
N GLY A 247 -0.35 -20.69 -19.90
CA GLY A 247 0.53 -21.67 -19.28
C GLY A 247 2.01 -21.27 -19.22
N SER A 248 2.38 -20.09 -19.71
CA SER A 248 3.76 -19.59 -19.62
C SER A 248 4.09 -19.12 -18.21
N ALA A 249 5.29 -19.40 -17.72
CA ALA A 249 5.78 -18.84 -16.45
C ALA A 249 6.25 -17.39 -16.65
N LEU A 250 5.78 -16.52 -15.78
CA LEU A 250 6.25 -15.14 -15.63
C LEU A 250 7.13 -15.08 -14.39
N ASN A 251 8.32 -14.51 -14.50
CA ASN A 251 9.36 -14.53 -13.46
C ASN A 251 9.89 -13.14 -13.13
N TYR A 252 9.05 -12.12 -13.17
CA TYR A 252 9.41 -10.80 -12.69
C TYR A 252 9.62 -10.82 -11.17
N ALA A 253 10.71 -10.21 -10.72
CA ALA A 253 10.97 -10.04 -9.30
C ALA A 253 9.85 -9.24 -8.64
N PHE A 254 9.53 -9.53 -7.38
CA PHE A 254 8.56 -8.77 -6.61
C PHE A 254 9.05 -8.53 -5.16
N LYS A 255 8.45 -7.55 -4.50
CA LYS A 255 8.70 -7.18 -3.11
C LYS A 255 7.42 -7.19 -2.28
N THR A 256 6.28 -7.00 -2.92
CA THR A 256 4.98 -6.94 -2.26
C THR A 256 3.95 -7.76 -3.00
N LEU A 257 3.00 -8.31 -2.26
CA LEU A 257 1.80 -8.94 -2.77
C LEU A 257 0.59 -8.09 -2.38
N HIS A 258 -0.37 -7.96 -3.28
CA HIS A 258 -1.57 -7.17 -3.02
C HIS A 258 -2.82 -8.05 -2.95
N VAL A 259 -3.62 -7.85 -1.91
CA VAL A 259 -4.98 -8.38 -1.78
C VAL A 259 -5.98 -7.25 -1.82
N SER A 260 -6.99 -7.37 -2.68
CA SER A 260 -8.07 -6.37 -2.72
C SER A 260 -9.12 -6.68 -1.65
N PRO A 261 -9.67 -5.65 -0.96
CA PRO A 261 -10.79 -5.86 -0.04
C PRO A 261 -12.03 -6.46 -0.72
N ALA A 262 -12.15 -6.27 -2.04
CA ALA A 262 -13.23 -6.84 -2.86
C ALA A 262 -13.00 -8.31 -3.26
N MET A 263 -11.84 -8.89 -2.94
CA MET A 263 -11.55 -10.29 -3.23
C MET A 263 -12.44 -11.20 -2.38
N PRO A 264 -13.07 -12.23 -2.97
CA PRO A 264 -13.74 -13.25 -2.17
C PRO A 264 -12.80 -13.89 -1.16
N GLU A 265 -13.28 -14.10 0.07
CA GLU A 265 -12.51 -14.73 1.16
C GLU A 265 -11.15 -14.05 1.45
N VAL A 266 -11.09 -12.70 1.31
CA VAL A 266 -9.84 -11.93 1.41
C VAL A 266 -9.06 -12.22 2.71
N ASN A 267 -9.72 -12.35 3.85
CA ASN A 267 -9.06 -12.65 5.13
C ASN A 267 -8.39 -14.03 5.10
N TRP A 268 -9.10 -15.03 4.59
CA TRP A 268 -8.53 -16.37 4.46
C TRP A 268 -7.35 -16.40 3.49
N VAL A 269 -7.43 -15.68 2.37
CA VAL A 269 -6.31 -15.55 1.41
C VAL A 269 -5.13 -14.84 2.08
N ALA A 270 -5.36 -13.75 2.81
CA ALA A 270 -4.32 -13.01 3.52
C ALA A 270 -3.61 -13.88 4.57
N ASP A 271 -4.37 -14.64 5.36
CA ASP A 271 -3.82 -15.58 6.34
C ASP A 271 -2.97 -16.67 5.65
N LYS A 272 -3.40 -17.16 4.48
CA LYS A 272 -2.64 -18.15 3.70
C LYS A 272 -1.33 -17.58 3.15
N VAL A 273 -1.25 -16.30 2.80
CA VAL A 273 0.02 -15.66 2.43
C VAL A 273 1.01 -15.74 3.59
N GLN A 274 0.59 -15.37 4.80
CA GLN A 274 1.47 -15.38 5.97
C GLN A 274 1.88 -16.81 6.35
N GLU A 275 0.93 -17.75 6.39
CA GLU A 275 1.19 -19.17 6.69
C GLU A 275 2.21 -19.78 5.72
N ILE A 276 2.03 -19.54 4.40
CA ILE A 276 2.91 -20.09 3.37
C ILE A 276 4.28 -19.41 3.44
N ALA A 277 4.33 -18.11 3.66
CA ALA A 277 5.58 -17.39 3.79
C ALA A 277 6.41 -17.84 5.01
N GLU A 278 5.76 -18.07 6.16
CA GLU A 278 6.43 -18.60 7.36
C GLU A 278 6.99 -20.02 7.17
N THR A 279 6.26 -20.85 6.41
CA THR A 279 6.65 -22.27 6.23
C THR A 279 7.69 -22.48 5.14
N LEU A 280 7.73 -21.62 4.13
CA LEU A 280 8.50 -21.85 2.89
C LEU A 280 9.70 -20.92 2.73
N VAL A 281 9.75 -19.79 3.43
CA VAL A 281 10.92 -18.90 3.39
C VAL A 281 11.99 -19.44 4.34
N PRO A 282 13.20 -19.78 3.85
CA PRO A 282 14.29 -20.16 4.73
C PRO A 282 14.57 -19.07 5.77
N ILE A 283 14.85 -19.48 7.01
CA ILE A 283 15.14 -18.55 8.13
C ILE A 283 16.22 -17.51 7.77
N SER A 284 17.14 -17.84 6.86
CA SER A 284 18.16 -16.91 6.34
C SER A 284 17.60 -15.75 5.50
N LEU A 285 16.38 -15.86 4.96
CA LEU A 285 15.69 -14.79 4.22
C LEU A 285 14.72 -14.01 5.12
N VAL A 286 14.36 -14.53 6.28
CA VAL A 286 13.46 -13.88 7.24
C VAL A 286 14.05 -12.55 7.76
N GLY A 287 15.37 -12.43 7.86
CA GLY A 287 16.05 -11.18 8.22
C GLY A 287 15.95 -10.07 7.15
N ILE A 288 15.58 -10.42 5.92
CA ILE A 288 15.34 -9.47 4.81
C ILE A 288 13.88 -9.00 4.79
N ALA A 289 12.98 -9.78 5.40
CA ALA A 289 11.55 -9.53 5.39
C ALA A 289 11.06 -8.61 6.52
N GLU A 290 11.87 -8.33 7.54
CA GLU A 290 11.60 -7.22 8.45
C GLU A 290 11.74 -5.91 7.67
N SER A 291 10.76 -5.61 6.83
CA SER A 291 10.73 -4.36 6.08
C SER A 291 12.11 -3.99 5.49
N GLY A 292 12.80 -4.96 4.89
CA GLY A 292 14.18 -4.74 4.43
C GLY A 292 14.33 -3.54 3.51
N TRP A 293 13.25 -3.14 2.83
CA TRP A 293 13.24 -1.91 2.08
C TRP A 293 12.82 -0.69 2.92
N VAL A 294 11.93 -0.81 3.91
CA VAL A 294 11.60 0.27 4.86
C VAL A 294 12.76 0.47 5.83
N GLN A 295 13.43 -0.59 6.28
CA GLN A 295 14.64 -0.49 7.07
C GLN A 295 15.78 0.12 6.23
N ALA A 296 16.01 -0.35 5.01
CA ALA A 296 17.00 0.24 4.10
C ALA A 296 16.66 1.68 3.69
N PHE A 297 15.38 2.04 3.69
CA PHE A 297 14.91 3.40 3.53
C PHE A 297 15.28 4.26 4.75
N ASN A 298 14.98 3.80 5.95
CA ASN A 298 15.30 4.51 7.18
C ASN A 298 16.83 4.63 7.37
N ASP A 299 17.59 3.56 7.13
CA ASP A 299 19.03 3.53 7.22
C ASP A 299 19.69 4.51 6.24
N ARG A 300 19.24 4.56 4.97
CA ARG A 300 19.75 5.52 3.98
C ARG A 300 19.38 6.96 4.30
N ARG A 301 18.20 7.18 4.88
CA ARG A 301 17.78 8.51 5.32
C ARG A 301 18.62 9.02 6.50
N GLU A 302 18.96 8.14 7.43
CA GLU A 302 19.90 8.44 8.53
C GLU A 302 21.33 8.66 7.99
N GLU A 303 21.83 7.83 7.08
CA GLU A 303 23.14 7.96 6.44
C GLU A 303 23.28 9.25 5.60
N ALA A 304 22.22 9.69 4.95
CA ALA A 304 22.20 10.95 4.18
C ALA A 304 22.18 12.19 5.08
N GLY A 305 22.09 12.03 6.39
CA GLY A 305 21.99 13.16 7.33
C GLY A 305 20.64 13.90 7.25
N ASP A 306 19.69 13.35 6.55
CA ASP A 306 18.37 13.91 6.26
C ASP A 306 17.35 13.36 7.27
N GLY A 307 17.73 13.40 8.55
CA GLY A 307 16.90 12.94 9.68
C GLY A 307 15.61 13.73 9.86
N LYS A 308 15.37 14.74 9.02
CA LYS A 308 14.12 15.52 9.00
C LYS A 308 13.51 15.48 7.61
N SER A 309 12.24 15.12 7.55
CA SER A 309 11.41 15.37 6.36
C SER A 309 11.45 16.89 6.07
N ILE A 310 11.54 17.29 4.81
CA ILE A 310 11.42 18.71 4.39
C ILE A 310 10.16 19.40 4.96
N TRP A 311 9.24 18.62 5.50
CA TRP A 311 7.98 19.05 6.10
C TRP A 311 8.03 19.20 7.65
N GLU A 312 9.15 18.91 8.30
CA GLU A 312 9.27 19.09 9.77
C GLU A 312 9.53 20.56 10.18
N ASP A 313 9.97 21.39 9.23
CA ASP A 313 10.29 22.80 9.48
C ASP A 313 9.17 23.79 9.08
N TYR A 314 7.96 23.30 8.69
CA TYR A 314 6.80 24.15 8.35
C TYR A 314 5.60 23.91 9.26
#